data_0cc4ace615ff24339dc448c32da737b5
#
_entry.id   0cc4ace615ff24339dc448c32da737b5
#
_cell.length_a   1.000
_cell.length_b   1.000
_cell.length_c   1.000
_cell.angle_alpha   90.00
_cell.angle_beta   90.00
_cell.angle_gamma   90.00
#
_symmetry.space_group_name_H-M   'P 1'
#
loop_
_entity.id
_entity.type
_entity.pdbx_description
1 polymer ?
#
loop_
_entity_poly.entity_id
_entity_poly.type
_entity_poly.pdbx_seq_one_letter_code
_entity_poly.pdbx_strand_id
1 'polypeptide(L)'
;MKLYSPKVIGDIKKDYGFSLSKSLGQNFLTDKNTIDKIIDQSNICHDDLVIEVGPGIGVITKELAQRAGYVVAIEIDKRLIPVLQDTLSDFDNVEIVNEDILEVDVNSLIESVKSKVNTPLRNAKIVGNLPYYITTPIVMKFLKEKVDVSGITVMMQKEVADRIEADEHSKDRGAISIAVQYYCTVHRIANVSKDVFVPRPKVDSAVLRLDVRKSPPVKVIDDKLFFKAVKSGFSQRRKTIHNSLSSGLLMEKELLGRILDDLEIDRKRRAETLSIEEFARISNAIFTCQNKERNIEKG
;
A
#
# COMPACT_ATOMS: atom_id res chain seq x y z
N MET A 1 -24.35 -7.51 -16.75
CA MET A 1 -23.53 -6.73 -17.73
C MET A 1 -22.06 -7.05 -17.56
N LYS A 2 -21.25 -7.16 -18.66
CA LYS A 2 -19.80 -7.44 -18.58
C LYS A 2 -19.03 -6.10 -18.57
N LEU A 3 -18.87 -5.50 -17.38
CA LEU A 3 -18.26 -4.19 -17.19
C LEU A 3 -16.79 -4.10 -17.69
N TYR A 4 -16.08 -5.22 -17.77
CA TYR A 4 -14.73 -5.28 -18.30
C TYR A 4 -14.64 -5.25 -19.85
N SER A 5 -15.78 -5.28 -20.55
CA SER A 5 -15.78 -5.21 -22.03
C SER A 5 -15.47 -3.80 -22.52
N PRO A 6 -14.48 -3.60 -23.41
CA PRO A 6 -14.18 -2.27 -23.97
C PRO A 6 -15.40 -1.61 -24.64
N LYS A 7 -16.28 -2.40 -25.25
CA LYS A 7 -17.52 -1.91 -25.83
C LYS A 7 -18.45 -1.33 -24.77
N VAL A 8 -18.67 -2.08 -23.67
CA VAL A 8 -19.52 -1.63 -22.54
C VAL A 8 -18.95 -0.37 -21.88
N ILE A 9 -17.63 -0.30 -21.69
CA ILE A 9 -16.95 0.90 -21.20
C ILE A 9 -17.22 2.09 -22.14
N GLY A 10 -17.17 1.88 -23.45
CA GLY A 10 -17.46 2.90 -24.46
C GLY A 10 -18.91 3.37 -24.42
N ASP A 11 -19.87 2.47 -24.29
CA ASP A 11 -21.29 2.74 -24.18
C ASP A 11 -21.60 3.56 -22.89
N ILE A 12 -21.10 3.11 -21.74
CA ILE A 12 -21.24 3.82 -20.43
C ILE A 12 -20.68 5.25 -20.54
N LYS A 13 -19.49 5.42 -21.11
CA LYS A 13 -18.90 6.76 -21.32
C LYS A 13 -19.79 7.68 -22.13
N LYS A 14 -20.44 7.15 -23.15
CA LYS A 14 -21.35 7.91 -23.99
C LYS A 14 -22.65 8.24 -23.27
N ASP A 15 -23.25 7.26 -22.60
CA ASP A 15 -24.55 7.40 -21.93
C ASP A 15 -24.49 8.39 -20.75
N TYR A 16 -23.37 8.38 -19.98
CA TYR A 16 -23.16 9.29 -18.86
C TYR A 16 -22.36 10.56 -19.23
N GLY A 17 -21.96 10.72 -20.48
CA GLY A 17 -21.32 11.95 -20.99
C GLY A 17 -19.98 12.28 -20.32
N PHE A 18 -19.20 11.29 -19.84
CA PHE A 18 -17.92 11.55 -19.21
C PHE A 18 -16.71 11.08 -20.06
N SER A 19 -15.59 11.71 -19.83
CA SER A 19 -14.30 11.29 -20.35
C SER A 19 -13.36 10.86 -19.22
N LEU A 20 -12.50 9.88 -19.48
CA LEU A 20 -11.54 9.40 -18.50
C LEU A 20 -10.54 10.50 -18.12
N SER A 21 -10.37 10.71 -16.83
CA SER A 21 -9.49 11.75 -16.31
C SER A 21 -8.04 11.30 -16.29
N LYS A 22 -7.21 11.95 -17.10
CA LYS A 22 -5.75 11.72 -17.06
C LYS A 22 -5.14 12.19 -15.74
N SER A 23 -5.66 13.26 -15.15
CA SER A 23 -5.19 13.79 -13.86
C SER A 23 -5.50 12.85 -12.69
N LEU A 24 -6.57 12.07 -12.77
CA LEU A 24 -6.90 11.03 -11.80
C LEU A 24 -6.28 9.67 -12.14
N GLY A 25 -5.51 9.56 -13.22
CA GLY A 25 -4.81 8.33 -13.59
C GLY A 25 -5.73 7.13 -13.87
N GLN A 26 -6.97 7.39 -14.33
CA GLN A 26 -7.97 6.36 -14.57
C GLN A 26 -7.57 5.41 -15.71
N ASN A 27 -7.41 4.13 -15.40
CA ASN A 27 -7.15 3.04 -16.35
C ASN A 27 -8.05 1.86 -15.97
N PHE A 28 -9.08 1.59 -16.76
CA PHE A 28 -10.04 0.52 -16.49
C PHE A 28 -9.50 -0.81 -16.98
N LEU A 29 -9.51 -1.81 -16.11
CA LEU A 29 -9.07 -3.17 -16.41
C LEU A 29 -10.12 -3.86 -17.28
N THR A 30 -9.67 -4.49 -18.37
CA THR A 30 -10.53 -5.15 -19.37
C THR A 30 -10.27 -6.66 -19.48
N ASP A 31 -9.39 -7.22 -18.67
CA ASP A 31 -9.04 -8.63 -18.67
C ASP A 31 -9.70 -9.39 -17.51
N LYS A 32 -10.68 -10.25 -17.86
CA LYS A 32 -11.40 -11.06 -16.87
C LYS A 32 -10.47 -11.99 -16.08
N ASN A 33 -9.44 -12.57 -16.73
CA ASN A 33 -8.53 -13.48 -16.05
C ASN A 33 -7.73 -12.77 -14.94
N THR A 34 -7.34 -11.52 -15.17
CA THR A 34 -6.69 -10.71 -14.14
C THR A 34 -7.64 -10.37 -13.01
N ILE A 35 -8.90 -10.01 -13.34
CA ILE A 35 -9.93 -9.73 -12.33
C ILE A 35 -10.13 -10.96 -11.44
N ASP A 36 -10.32 -12.14 -12.05
CA ASP A 36 -10.52 -13.39 -11.31
C ASP A 36 -9.32 -13.70 -10.38
N LYS A 37 -8.09 -13.54 -10.87
CA LYS A 37 -6.90 -13.71 -10.03
C LYS A 37 -6.86 -12.76 -8.85
N ILE A 38 -7.22 -11.48 -9.06
CA ILE A 38 -7.29 -10.50 -7.97
C ILE A 38 -8.26 -11.01 -6.91
N ILE A 39 -9.46 -11.36 -7.32
CA ILE A 39 -10.52 -11.77 -6.42
C ILE A 39 -10.17 -13.08 -5.69
N ASP A 40 -9.72 -14.11 -6.44
CA ASP A 40 -9.43 -15.44 -5.88
C ASP A 40 -8.25 -15.40 -4.90
N GLN A 41 -7.24 -14.59 -5.18
CA GLN A 41 -6.04 -14.53 -4.35
C GLN A 41 -6.06 -13.42 -3.28
N SER A 42 -7.12 -12.60 -3.23
CA SER A 42 -7.33 -11.64 -2.14
C SER A 42 -7.83 -12.30 -0.84
N ASN A 43 -8.08 -13.62 -0.86
CA ASN A 43 -8.56 -14.39 0.29
C ASN A 43 -9.84 -13.79 0.94
N ILE A 44 -10.76 -13.27 0.10
CA ILE A 44 -12.00 -12.63 0.57
C ILE A 44 -13.03 -13.71 0.90
N CYS A 45 -13.64 -13.58 2.07
CA CYS A 45 -14.69 -14.46 2.60
C CYS A 45 -16.01 -13.69 2.72
N HIS A 46 -17.11 -14.45 2.81
CA HIS A 46 -18.47 -13.91 2.93
C HIS A 46 -18.77 -13.14 4.24
N ASP A 47 -17.87 -13.20 5.20
CA ASP A 47 -17.93 -12.45 6.47
C ASP A 47 -16.85 -11.34 6.55
N ASP A 48 -16.24 -10.99 5.43
CA ASP A 48 -15.30 -9.88 5.35
C ASP A 48 -16.00 -8.57 4.94
N LEU A 49 -15.53 -7.45 5.52
CA LEU A 49 -15.72 -6.12 4.98
C LEU A 49 -14.61 -5.83 3.96
N VAL A 50 -14.97 -5.45 2.76
CA VAL A 50 -13.98 -5.02 1.76
C VAL A 50 -14.12 -3.52 1.50
N ILE A 51 -13.02 -2.79 1.60
CA ILE A 51 -12.93 -1.38 1.21
C ILE A 51 -12.21 -1.35 -0.15
N GLU A 52 -12.96 -1.00 -1.18
CA GLU A 52 -12.36 -0.81 -2.51
C GLU A 52 -12.00 0.66 -2.72
N VAL A 53 -10.77 0.90 -3.14
CA VAL A 53 -10.26 2.24 -3.44
C VAL A 53 -10.18 2.42 -4.95
N GLY A 54 -10.92 3.40 -5.47
CA GLY A 54 -10.99 3.68 -6.90
C GLY A 54 -11.76 2.61 -7.69
N PRO A 55 -13.04 2.38 -7.39
CA PRO A 55 -13.87 1.37 -8.07
C PRO A 55 -14.06 1.66 -9.55
N GLY A 56 -13.90 2.91 -9.97
CA GLY A 56 -14.10 3.33 -11.35
C GLY A 56 -15.56 3.16 -11.77
N ILE A 57 -15.82 2.25 -12.72
CA ILE A 57 -17.19 1.89 -13.16
C ILE A 57 -17.73 0.62 -12.48
N GLY A 58 -17.08 0.14 -11.43
CA GLY A 58 -17.53 -1.00 -10.63
C GLY A 58 -17.09 -2.38 -11.12
N VAL A 59 -16.04 -2.48 -11.94
CA VAL A 59 -15.58 -3.76 -12.53
C VAL A 59 -15.16 -4.76 -11.44
N ILE A 60 -14.33 -4.34 -10.51
CA ILE A 60 -13.85 -5.19 -9.40
C ILE A 60 -14.91 -5.22 -8.31
N THR A 61 -15.58 -4.09 -8.03
CA THR A 61 -16.64 -3.95 -7.03
C THR A 61 -17.72 -5.03 -7.19
N LYS A 62 -18.16 -5.23 -8.42
CA LYS A 62 -19.19 -6.26 -8.74
C LYS A 62 -18.77 -7.67 -8.32
N GLU A 63 -17.54 -8.04 -8.56
CA GLU A 63 -17.00 -9.36 -8.20
C GLU A 63 -16.76 -9.45 -6.69
N LEU A 64 -16.37 -8.33 -6.04
CA LEU A 64 -16.22 -8.24 -4.58
C LEU A 64 -17.58 -8.40 -3.88
N ALA A 65 -18.62 -7.74 -4.37
CA ALA A 65 -19.97 -7.80 -3.81
C ALA A 65 -20.57 -9.21 -3.81
N GLN A 66 -20.17 -10.07 -4.77
CA GLN A 66 -20.59 -11.46 -4.83
C GLN A 66 -19.91 -12.37 -3.79
N ARG A 67 -18.80 -11.94 -3.19
CA ARG A 67 -17.98 -12.77 -2.29
C ARG A 67 -17.88 -12.24 -0.88
N ALA A 68 -17.83 -10.93 -0.71
CA ALA A 68 -17.71 -10.27 0.57
C ALA A 68 -19.06 -10.15 1.28
N GLY A 69 -19.02 -10.04 2.61
CA GLY A 69 -20.21 -9.73 3.39
C GLY A 69 -20.70 -8.31 3.15
N TYR A 70 -19.76 -7.37 3.00
CA TYR A 70 -20.07 -5.98 2.68
C TYR A 70 -18.91 -5.32 1.93
N VAL A 71 -19.23 -4.39 1.02
CA VAL A 71 -18.25 -3.64 0.25
C VAL A 71 -18.49 -2.16 0.42
N VAL A 72 -17.43 -1.40 0.74
CA VAL A 72 -17.44 0.06 0.69
C VAL A 72 -16.54 0.49 -0.46
N ALA A 73 -17.13 1.12 -1.48
CA ALA A 73 -16.45 1.60 -2.68
C ALA A 73 -16.18 3.10 -2.56
N ILE A 74 -14.91 3.51 -2.39
CA ILE A 74 -14.50 4.90 -2.20
C ILE A 74 -14.01 5.46 -3.53
N GLU A 75 -14.73 6.44 -4.09
CA GLU A 75 -14.45 7.05 -5.38
C GLU A 75 -14.34 8.58 -5.25
N ILE A 76 -13.24 9.14 -5.74
CA ILE A 76 -12.99 10.59 -5.72
C ILE A 76 -13.69 11.31 -6.86
N ASP A 77 -13.91 10.63 -8.00
CA ASP A 77 -14.51 11.24 -9.19
C ASP A 77 -16.04 11.24 -9.11
N LYS A 78 -16.61 12.39 -8.77
CA LYS A 78 -18.08 12.59 -8.67
C LYS A 78 -18.85 12.16 -9.92
N ARG A 79 -18.22 12.18 -11.11
CA ARG A 79 -18.88 11.83 -12.38
C ARG A 79 -19.13 10.33 -12.47
N LEU A 80 -18.39 9.51 -11.70
CA LEU A 80 -18.55 8.06 -11.67
C LEU A 80 -19.58 7.58 -10.64
N ILE A 81 -20.01 8.43 -9.72
CA ILE A 81 -21.00 8.05 -8.70
C ILE A 81 -22.34 7.59 -9.32
N PRO A 82 -22.96 8.32 -10.28
CA PRO A 82 -24.18 7.83 -10.93
C PRO A 82 -23.94 6.51 -11.71
N VAL A 83 -22.75 6.36 -12.31
CA VAL A 83 -22.38 5.13 -13.02
C VAL A 83 -22.33 3.95 -12.04
N LEU A 84 -21.68 4.12 -10.89
CA LEU A 84 -21.58 3.10 -9.85
C LEU A 84 -22.95 2.72 -9.28
N GLN A 85 -23.82 3.72 -9.04
CA GLN A 85 -25.20 3.49 -8.57
C GLN A 85 -26.00 2.61 -9.54
N ASP A 86 -25.82 2.81 -10.84
CA ASP A 86 -26.50 2.01 -11.87
C ASP A 86 -25.86 0.63 -12.02
N THR A 87 -24.54 0.56 -12.17
CA THR A 87 -23.81 -0.70 -12.42
C THR A 87 -23.84 -1.68 -11.26
N LEU A 88 -24.06 -1.19 -10.03
CA LEU A 88 -24.12 -1.95 -8.79
C LEU A 88 -25.52 -2.04 -8.19
N SER A 89 -26.56 -1.58 -8.90
CA SER A 89 -27.96 -1.55 -8.41
C SER A 89 -28.53 -2.90 -8.00
N ASP A 90 -27.96 -4.00 -8.52
CA ASP A 90 -28.36 -5.36 -8.18
C ASP A 90 -27.82 -5.84 -6.81
N PHE A 91 -26.96 -5.04 -6.12
CA PHE A 91 -26.30 -5.40 -4.88
C PHE A 91 -26.74 -4.52 -3.71
N ASP A 92 -27.27 -5.13 -2.67
CA ASP A 92 -27.70 -4.47 -1.42
C ASP A 92 -26.59 -4.39 -0.35
N ASN A 93 -25.47 -5.09 -0.61
CA ASN A 93 -24.30 -5.13 0.26
C ASN A 93 -23.14 -4.19 -0.22
N VAL A 94 -23.45 -3.15 -1.01
CA VAL A 94 -22.47 -2.20 -1.50
C VAL A 94 -22.85 -0.78 -1.09
N GLU A 95 -21.91 -0.10 -0.41
CA GLU A 95 -22.00 1.34 -0.09
C GLU A 95 -20.99 2.12 -0.95
N ILE A 96 -21.46 3.19 -1.61
CA ILE A 96 -20.62 4.07 -2.43
C ILE A 96 -20.36 5.35 -1.66
N VAL A 97 -19.07 5.67 -1.46
CA VAL A 97 -18.60 6.86 -0.74
C VAL A 97 -17.83 7.75 -1.70
N ASN A 98 -18.27 9.03 -1.84
CA ASN A 98 -17.55 9.98 -2.69
C ASN A 98 -16.61 10.84 -1.86
N GLU A 99 -15.41 10.34 -1.65
CA GLU A 99 -14.37 11.01 -0.87
C GLU A 99 -12.96 10.70 -1.41
N ASP A 100 -11.96 11.50 -1.00
CA ASP A 100 -10.56 11.19 -1.23
C ASP A 100 -10.07 10.22 -0.14
N ILE A 101 -9.61 9.04 -0.53
CA ILE A 101 -9.10 8.04 0.40
C ILE A 101 -7.95 8.56 1.29
N LEU A 102 -7.22 9.57 0.85
CA LEU A 102 -6.15 10.17 1.65
C LEU A 102 -6.68 10.99 2.83
N GLU A 103 -7.94 11.45 2.76
CA GLU A 103 -8.61 12.23 3.81
C GLU A 103 -9.55 11.37 4.69
N VAL A 104 -9.92 10.16 4.23
CA VAL A 104 -10.82 9.27 4.98
C VAL A 104 -10.13 8.70 6.21
N ASP A 105 -10.78 8.79 7.38
CA ASP A 105 -10.45 7.98 8.54
C ASP A 105 -11.00 6.55 8.36
N VAL A 106 -10.14 5.67 7.88
CA VAL A 106 -10.52 4.30 7.50
C VAL A 106 -10.93 3.47 8.73
N ASN A 107 -10.31 3.70 9.90
CA ASN A 107 -10.70 2.98 11.12
C ASN A 107 -12.10 3.36 11.57
N SER A 108 -12.42 4.65 11.61
CA SER A 108 -13.79 5.12 11.92
C SER A 108 -14.81 4.62 10.91
N LEU A 109 -14.46 4.56 9.63
CA LEU A 109 -15.31 3.98 8.57
C LEU A 109 -15.60 2.49 8.83
N ILE A 110 -14.56 1.69 9.13
CA ILE A 110 -14.71 0.26 9.47
C ILE A 110 -15.64 0.07 10.66
N GLU A 111 -15.46 0.82 11.73
CA GLU A 111 -16.31 0.75 12.93
C GLU A 111 -17.76 1.14 12.63
N SER A 112 -17.96 2.22 11.88
CA SER A 112 -19.28 2.69 11.46
C SER A 112 -20.02 1.61 10.66
N VAL A 113 -19.36 1.01 9.67
CA VAL A 113 -19.97 -0.06 8.85
C VAL A 113 -20.29 -1.29 9.69
N LYS A 114 -19.34 -1.77 10.52
CA LYS A 114 -19.57 -2.92 11.40
C LYS A 114 -20.72 -2.71 12.37
N SER A 115 -21.02 -1.47 12.75
CA SER A 115 -22.14 -1.13 13.64
C SER A 115 -23.50 -1.07 12.93
N LYS A 116 -23.52 -0.73 11.65
CA LYS A 116 -24.75 -0.58 10.84
C LYS A 116 -25.24 -1.89 10.23
N VAL A 117 -24.31 -2.79 9.91
CA VAL A 117 -24.61 -4.02 9.18
C VAL A 117 -25.02 -5.12 10.16
N ASN A 118 -26.18 -5.72 9.93
CA ASN A 118 -26.71 -6.79 10.80
C ASN A 118 -25.93 -8.10 10.72
N THR A 119 -25.16 -8.32 9.64
CA THR A 119 -24.30 -9.50 9.45
C THR A 119 -22.96 -9.29 10.18
N PRO A 120 -22.51 -10.25 10.99
CA PRO A 120 -21.19 -10.14 11.64
C PRO A 120 -20.07 -10.10 10.62
N LEU A 121 -19.34 -8.97 10.57
CA LEU A 121 -18.16 -8.77 9.74
C LEU A 121 -16.89 -8.99 10.58
N ARG A 122 -16.11 -10.02 10.26
CA ARG A 122 -14.96 -10.46 11.05
C ARG A 122 -13.72 -9.64 10.76
N ASN A 123 -13.32 -9.56 9.48
CA ASN A 123 -12.12 -8.88 9.07
C ASN A 123 -12.47 -7.73 8.12
N ALA A 124 -11.61 -6.73 8.09
CA ALA A 124 -11.60 -5.76 7.00
C ALA A 124 -10.43 -6.05 6.06
N LYS A 125 -10.63 -5.80 4.78
CA LYS A 125 -9.62 -5.92 3.73
C LYS A 125 -9.71 -4.74 2.78
N ILE A 126 -8.59 -4.38 2.17
CA ILE A 126 -8.53 -3.31 1.17
C ILE A 126 -8.21 -3.92 -0.19
N VAL A 127 -8.94 -3.49 -1.21
CA VAL A 127 -8.68 -3.84 -2.61
C VAL A 127 -8.63 -2.56 -3.43
N GLY A 128 -7.75 -2.46 -4.42
CA GLY A 128 -7.76 -1.29 -5.30
C GLY A 128 -6.90 -1.44 -6.54
N ASN A 129 -7.44 -0.92 -7.65
CA ASN A 129 -6.66 -0.60 -8.85
C ASN A 129 -6.23 0.86 -8.75
N LEU A 130 -5.13 1.11 -8.00
CA LEU A 130 -4.76 2.46 -7.60
C LEU A 130 -4.11 3.26 -8.73
N PRO A 131 -4.41 4.57 -8.82
CA PRO A 131 -3.67 5.46 -9.69
C PRO A 131 -2.17 5.45 -9.35
N TYR A 132 -1.32 5.32 -10.37
CA TYR A 132 0.11 5.07 -10.16
C TYR A 132 0.83 6.16 -9.35
N TYR A 133 0.41 7.43 -9.50
CA TYR A 133 1.05 8.57 -8.84
C TYR A 133 0.77 8.65 -7.32
N ILE A 134 -0.29 7.97 -6.83
CA ILE A 134 -0.67 7.99 -5.41
C ILE A 134 -0.65 6.60 -4.73
N THR A 135 -0.28 5.54 -5.45
CA THR A 135 -0.25 4.18 -4.90
C THR A 135 0.59 4.10 -3.63
N THR A 136 1.84 4.59 -3.68
CA THR A 136 2.74 4.58 -2.51
C THR A 136 2.19 5.40 -1.33
N PRO A 137 1.73 6.65 -1.50
CA PRO A 137 1.05 7.41 -0.44
C PRO A 137 -0.12 6.65 0.20
N ILE A 138 -0.99 6.03 -0.60
CA ILE A 138 -2.17 5.30 -0.11
C ILE A 138 -1.75 4.08 0.73
N VAL A 139 -0.88 3.23 0.20
CA VAL A 139 -0.40 2.05 0.94
C VAL A 139 0.29 2.46 2.24
N MET A 140 1.14 3.49 2.19
CA MET A 140 1.85 3.98 3.38
C MET A 140 0.93 4.66 4.39
N LYS A 141 -0.17 5.29 3.97
CA LYS A 141 -1.22 5.79 4.87
C LYS A 141 -1.79 4.66 5.69
N PHE A 142 -2.28 3.60 5.05
CA PHE A 142 -2.89 2.46 5.74
C PHE A 142 -1.94 1.82 6.75
N LEU A 143 -0.67 1.64 6.39
CA LEU A 143 0.32 1.01 7.26
C LEU A 143 0.72 1.90 8.43
N LYS A 144 0.91 3.21 8.22
CA LYS A 144 1.31 4.16 9.28
C LYS A 144 0.17 4.45 10.26
N GLU A 145 -1.05 4.56 9.78
CA GLU A 145 -2.24 4.77 10.58
C GLU A 145 -2.69 3.48 11.30
N LYS A 146 -1.99 2.36 11.03
CA LYS A 146 -2.29 1.04 11.61
C LYS A 146 -3.77 0.70 11.40
N VAL A 147 -4.24 0.88 10.14
CA VAL A 147 -5.63 0.57 9.80
C VAL A 147 -5.92 -0.89 10.14
N ASP A 148 -7.04 -1.14 10.80
CA ASP A 148 -7.44 -2.48 11.27
C ASP A 148 -7.91 -3.35 10.10
N VAL A 149 -6.98 -3.77 9.26
CA VAL A 149 -7.22 -4.65 8.12
C VAL A 149 -6.28 -5.85 8.16
N SER A 150 -6.80 -7.00 7.73
CA SER A 150 -6.02 -8.25 7.67
C SER A 150 -5.19 -8.35 6.39
N GLY A 151 -5.54 -7.62 5.33
CA GLY A 151 -4.83 -7.64 4.07
C GLY A 151 -5.17 -6.49 3.13
N ILE A 152 -4.24 -6.19 2.24
CA ILE A 152 -4.34 -5.14 1.23
C ILE A 152 -3.95 -5.74 -0.12
N THR A 153 -4.88 -5.79 -1.07
CA THR A 153 -4.61 -6.24 -2.45
C THR A 153 -4.65 -5.05 -3.38
N VAL A 154 -3.51 -4.72 -3.95
CA VAL A 154 -3.39 -3.50 -4.78
C VAL A 154 -2.70 -3.76 -6.09
N MET A 155 -3.24 -3.16 -7.14
CA MET A 155 -2.57 -3.07 -8.43
C MET A 155 -1.79 -1.76 -8.53
N MET A 156 -0.55 -1.86 -9.04
CA MET A 156 0.38 -0.76 -9.13
C MET A 156 1.32 -0.91 -10.34
N GLN A 157 2.14 0.10 -10.63
CA GLN A 157 3.20 -0.05 -11.62
C GLN A 157 4.13 -1.21 -11.26
N LYS A 158 4.52 -1.99 -12.27
CA LYS A 158 5.41 -3.15 -12.08
C LYS A 158 6.71 -2.78 -11.35
N GLU A 159 7.34 -1.64 -11.70
CA GLU A 159 8.56 -1.16 -11.05
C GLU A 159 8.36 -0.92 -9.53
N VAL A 160 7.19 -0.37 -9.13
CA VAL A 160 6.88 -0.14 -7.71
C VAL A 160 6.68 -1.47 -6.98
N ALA A 161 6.00 -2.42 -7.60
CA ALA A 161 5.83 -3.76 -7.06
C ALA A 161 7.17 -4.49 -6.93
N ASP A 162 8.02 -4.46 -7.96
CA ASP A 162 9.37 -5.04 -7.94
C ASP A 162 10.18 -4.46 -6.78
N ARG A 163 10.05 -3.15 -6.54
CA ARG A 163 10.71 -2.47 -5.42
C ARG A 163 10.17 -2.89 -4.05
N ILE A 164 8.86 -3.07 -3.91
CA ILE A 164 8.24 -3.52 -2.64
C ILE A 164 8.68 -4.94 -2.29
N GLU A 165 8.77 -5.83 -3.27
CA GLU A 165 9.20 -7.23 -3.08
C GLU A 165 10.70 -7.40 -2.96
N ALA A 166 11.50 -6.40 -3.35
CA ALA A 166 12.95 -6.49 -3.40
C ALA A 166 13.54 -6.93 -2.06
N ASP A 167 14.31 -8.00 -2.08
CA ASP A 167 15.07 -8.54 -0.97
C ASP A 167 16.43 -7.83 -0.77
N GLU A 168 17.21 -8.33 0.17
CA GLU A 168 18.57 -7.87 0.43
C GLU A 168 19.44 -8.10 -0.82
N HIS A 169 20.32 -7.13 -1.10
CA HIS A 169 21.21 -7.10 -2.26
C HIS A 169 20.54 -6.80 -3.60
N SER A 170 19.21 -6.71 -3.67
CA SER A 170 18.54 -6.24 -4.86
C SER A 170 18.80 -4.75 -5.11
N LYS A 171 19.16 -4.39 -6.35
CA LYS A 171 19.33 -2.99 -6.76
C LYS A 171 18.02 -2.19 -6.72
N ASP A 172 16.88 -2.87 -6.76
CA ASP A 172 15.56 -2.23 -6.73
C ASP A 172 15.11 -1.93 -5.30
N ARG A 173 15.79 -2.48 -4.28
CA ARG A 173 15.45 -2.27 -2.89
C ARG A 173 15.52 -0.80 -2.48
N GLY A 174 14.54 -0.37 -1.73
CA GLY A 174 14.39 1.00 -1.28
C GLY A 174 13.75 1.10 0.10
N ALA A 175 13.59 2.32 0.60
CA ALA A 175 12.93 2.54 1.89
C ALA A 175 11.50 1.95 1.93
N ILE A 176 10.80 1.92 0.79
CA ILE A 176 9.46 1.33 0.71
C ILE A 176 9.48 -0.19 0.89
N SER A 177 10.52 -0.88 0.40
CA SER A 177 10.69 -2.33 0.60
C SER A 177 10.70 -2.65 2.09
N ILE A 178 11.58 -1.97 2.84
CA ILE A 178 11.68 -2.11 4.30
C ILE A 178 10.36 -1.76 4.98
N ALA A 179 9.75 -0.62 4.61
CA ALA A 179 8.54 -0.14 5.27
C ALA A 179 7.36 -1.10 5.08
N VAL A 180 7.13 -1.59 3.85
CA VAL A 180 6.03 -2.54 3.59
C VAL A 180 6.32 -3.90 4.23
N GLN A 181 7.54 -4.42 4.09
CA GLN A 181 7.92 -5.73 4.65
C GLN A 181 7.98 -5.74 6.19
N TYR A 182 8.15 -4.59 6.83
CA TYR A 182 8.02 -4.44 8.28
C TYR A 182 6.58 -4.67 8.75
N TYR A 183 5.59 -4.16 8.01
CA TYR A 183 4.18 -4.31 8.36
C TYR A 183 3.50 -5.54 7.77
N CYS A 184 3.98 -6.03 6.62
CA CYS A 184 3.28 -7.04 5.82
C CYS A 184 4.19 -8.18 5.36
N THR A 185 3.58 -9.33 5.08
CA THR A 185 4.13 -10.33 4.16
C THR A 185 3.65 -9.99 2.75
N VAL A 186 4.55 -10.00 1.78
CA VAL A 186 4.27 -9.57 0.40
C VAL A 186 4.14 -10.79 -0.51
N HIS A 187 3.07 -10.82 -1.31
CA HIS A 187 2.81 -11.88 -2.29
C HIS A 187 2.45 -11.27 -3.64
N ARG A 188 3.15 -11.65 -4.70
CA ARG A 188 2.78 -11.28 -6.06
C ARG A 188 1.66 -12.17 -6.56
N ILE A 189 0.53 -11.58 -6.94
CA ILE A 189 -0.62 -12.27 -7.53
C ILE A 189 -0.45 -12.41 -9.04
N ALA A 190 -0.12 -11.29 -9.72
CA ALA A 190 -0.03 -11.27 -11.18
C ALA A 190 0.88 -10.15 -11.69
N ASN A 191 1.50 -10.39 -12.84
CA ASN A 191 1.96 -9.33 -13.73
C ASN A 191 0.85 -9.03 -14.73
N VAL A 192 0.58 -7.77 -15.01
CA VAL A 192 -0.56 -7.31 -15.81
C VAL A 192 -0.03 -6.43 -16.93
N SER A 193 -0.22 -6.89 -18.18
CA SER A 193 0.19 -6.11 -19.34
C SER A 193 -0.60 -4.80 -19.43
N LYS A 194 0.06 -3.74 -19.83
CA LYS A 194 -0.58 -2.46 -20.14
C LYS A 194 -1.66 -2.55 -21.22
N ASP A 195 -1.64 -3.61 -22.04
CA ASP A 195 -2.57 -3.82 -23.16
C ASP A 195 -3.99 -4.19 -22.72
N VAL A 196 -4.16 -4.61 -21.46
CA VAL A 196 -5.46 -4.98 -20.89
C VAL A 196 -6.15 -3.83 -20.16
N PHE A 197 -5.78 -2.60 -20.46
CA PHE A 197 -6.38 -1.39 -19.88
C PHE A 197 -6.95 -0.43 -20.92
N VAL A 198 -7.99 0.27 -20.56
CA VAL A 198 -8.57 1.38 -21.32
C VAL A 198 -8.70 2.61 -20.42
N PRO A 199 -7.99 3.72 -20.74
CA PRO A 199 -6.95 3.85 -21.76
C PRO A 199 -5.70 3.03 -21.38
N ARG A 200 -4.87 2.70 -22.39
CA ARG A 200 -3.62 1.97 -22.17
C ARG A 200 -2.60 2.83 -21.41
N PRO A 201 -2.07 2.39 -20.27
CA PRO A 201 -1.01 3.09 -19.55
C PRO A 201 0.35 2.97 -20.29
N LYS A 202 1.33 3.74 -19.81
CA LYS A 202 2.68 3.74 -20.41
C LYS A 202 3.51 2.49 -20.05
N VAL A 203 3.25 1.90 -18.89
CA VAL A 203 4.04 0.79 -18.29
C VAL A 203 3.12 -0.34 -17.87
N ASP A 204 3.69 -1.54 -17.74
CA ASP A 204 2.99 -2.69 -17.19
C ASP A 204 2.73 -2.51 -15.69
N SER A 205 1.75 -3.25 -15.21
CA SER A 205 1.35 -3.30 -13.80
C SER A 205 1.71 -4.64 -13.15
N ALA A 206 1.62 -4.68 -11.86
CA ALA A 206 1.57 -5.90 -11.06
C ALA A 206 0.54 -5.76 -9.96
N VAL A 207 0.01 -6.90 -9.51
CA VAL A 207 -0.88 -6.98 -8.36
C VAL A 207 -0.13 -7.61 -7.22
N LEU A 208 -0.09 -6.93 -6.08
CA LEU A 208 0.45 -7.45 -4.83
C LEU A 208 -0.66 -7.65 -3.81
N ARG A 209 -0.58 -8.75 -3.06
CA ARG A 209 -1.29 -8.94 -1.80
C ARG A 209 -0.30 -8.72 -0.66
N LEU A 210 -0.67 -7.87 0.27
CA LEU A 210 0.07 -7.51 1.46
C LEU A 210 -0.72 -8.04 2.66
N ASP A 211 -0.29 -9.17 3.23
CA ASP A 211 -0.90 -9.73 4.42
C ASP A 211 -0.36 -8.99 5.64
N VAL A 212 -1.21 -8.23 6.33
CA VAL A 212 -0.82 -7.39 7.46
C VAL A 212 -0.43 -8.26 8.65
N ARG A 213 0.77 -8.03 9.18
CA ARG A 213 1.32 -8.80 10.31
C ARG A 213 0.65 -8.37 11.61
N LYS A 214 0.38 -9.31 12.49
CA LYS A 214 -0.07 -9.02 13.86
C LYS A 214 1.01 -8.33 14.71
N SER A 215 2.28 -8.58 14.39
CA SER A 215 3.43 -7.93 15.02
C SER A 215 4.57 -7.80 13.99
N PRO A 216 5.37 -6.73 14.07
CA PRO A 216 6.55 -6.59 13.23
C PRO A 216 7.53 -7.76 13.38
N PRO A 217 8.33 -8.08 12.33
CA PRO A 217 9.29 -9.17 12.36
C PRO A 217 10.50 -8.89 13.26
N VAL A 218 10.69 -7.63 13.67
CA VAL A 218 11.80 -7.16 14.51
C VAL A 218 11.29 -6.24 15.62
N LYS A 219 11.99 -6.22 16.76
CA LYS A 219 11.67 -5.32 17.86
C LYS A 219 12.40 -3.99 17.69
N VAL A 220 11.66 -2.89 17.60
CA VAL A 220 12.18 -1.53 17.63
C VAL A 220 11.71 -0.81 18.88
N ILE A 221 12.56 0.06 19.43
CA ILE A 221 12.23 0.84 20.64
C ILE A 221 11.40 2.07 20.23
N ASP A 222 11.69 2.66 19.11
CA ASP A 222 11.01 3.86 18.58
C ASP A 222 10.77 3.70 17.07
N ASP A 223 9.50 3.47 16.68
CA ASP A 223 9.10 3.32 15.28
C ASP A 223 9.48 4.54 14.44
N LYS A 224 9.37 5.77 15.00
CA LYS A 224 9.68 7.01 14.27
C LYS A 224 11.16 7.09 13.93
N LEU A 225 12.02 6.74 14.90
CA LEU A 225 13.46 6.71 14.69
C LEU A 225 13.86 5.61 13.71
N PHE A 226 13.24 4.42 13.81
CA PHE A 226 13.47 3.33 12.87
C PHE A 226 13.19 3.76 11.43
N PHE A 227 11.99 4.27 11.14
CA PHE A 227 11.66 4.71 9.78
C PHE A 227 12.47 5.93 9.33
N LYS A 228 12.88 6.81 10.26
CA LYS A 228 13.82 7.89 9.97
C LYS A 228 15.19 7.35 9.57
N ALA A 229 15.72 6.34 10.27
CA ALA A 229 16.98 5.68 9.93
C ALA A 229 16.90 4.99 8.56
N VAL A 230 15.83 4.23 8.30
CA VAL A 230 15.58 3.61 7.00
C VAL A 230 15.56 4.67 5.89
N LYS A 231 14.73 5.73 6.02
CA LYS A 231 14.66 6.81 5.02
C LYS A 231 16.01 7.49 4.80
N SER A 232 16.76 7.73 5.88
CA SER A 232 18.10 8.33 5.82
C SER A 232 19.10 7.42 5.10
N GLY A 233 19.11 6.12 5.40
CA GLY A 233 19.96 5.14 4.75
C GLY A 233 19.78 5.13 3.23
N PHE A 234 18.54 5.14 2.76
CA PHE A 234 18.19 5.13 1.33
C PHE A 234 18.16 6.51 0.66
N SER A 235 18.45 7.60 1.38
CA SER A 235 18.40 8.96 0.83
C SER A 235 19.44 9.20 -0.27
N GLN A 236 20.56 8.49 -0.24
CA GLN A 236 21.69 8.66 -1.15
C GLN A 236 22.22 7.31 -1.64
N ARG A 237 21.65 6.79 -2.75
CA ARG A 237 21.94 5.44 -3.29
C ARG A 237 23.42 5.10 -3.50
N ARG A 238 24.25 6.09 -3.82
CA ARG A 238 25.70 5.91 -4.10
C ARG A 238 26.59 6.02 -2.87
N LYS A 239 26.06 6.40 -1.72
CA LYS A 239 26.82 6.55 -0.48
C LYS A 239 26.75 5.30 0.39
N THR A 240 27.74 5.16 1.27
CA THR A 240 27.76 4.12 2.29
C THR A 240 26.69 4.39 3.34
N ILE A 241 26.29 3.33 4.06
CA ILE A 241 25.31 3.45 5.15
C ILE A 241 25.76 4.45 6.21
N HIS A 242 27.04 4.46 6.57
CA HIS A 242 27.63 5.42 7.49
C HIS A 242 27.42 6.87 7.06
N ASN A 243 27.75 7.21 5.81
CA ASN A 243 27.59 8.56 5.31
C ASN A 243 26.12 8.97 5.16
N SER A 244 25.25 8.05 4.72
CA SER A 244 23.83 8.32 4.52
C SER A 244 23.12 8.54 5.86
N LEU A 245 23.39 7.71 6.87
CA LEU A 245 22.81 7.85 8.20
C LEU A 245 23.32 9.10 8.93
N SER A 246 24.65 9.36 8.92
CA SER A 246 25.21 10.54 9.55
C SER A 246 24.56 11.82 9.02
N SER A 247 24.46 11.95 7.70
CA SER A 247 23.82 13.11 7.06
C SER A 247 22.31 13.18 7.34
N GLY A 248 21.59 12.07 7.19
CA GLY A 248 20.12 12.05 7.29
C GLY A 248 19.60 12.14 8.73
N LEU A 249 20.37 11.69 9.71
CA LEU A 249 20.03 11.77 11.14
C LEU A 249 20.68 12.96 11.84
N LEU A 250 21.57 13.71 11.15
CA LEU A 250 22.38 14.80 11.71
C LEU A 250 23.22 14.32 12.91
N MET A 251 23.87 13.16 12.77
CA MET A 251 24.73 12.56 13.79
C MET A 251 26.21 12.74 13.43
N GLU A 252 27.03 12.89 14.47
CA GLU A 252 28.49 12.90 14.31
C GLU A 252 28.98 11.58 13.75
N LYS A 253 29.90 11.65 12.78
CA LYS A 253 30.41 10.46 12.07
C LYS A 253 31.13 9.51 13.00
N GLU A 254 31.93 10.02 13.91
CA GLU A 254 32.70 9.24 14.87
C GLU A 254 31.79 8.43 15.79
N LEU A 255 30.71 9.06 16.30
CA LEU A 255 29.73 8.39 17.15
C LEU A 255 28.98 7.30 16.38
N LEU A 256 28.45 7.64 15.20
CA LEU A 256 27.76 6.66 14.36
C LEU A 256 28.69 5.52 13.93
N GLY A 257 29.95 5.85 13.65
CA GLY A 257 30.95 4.86 13.33
C GLY A 257 31.13 3.81 14.45
N ARG A 258 31.29 4.27 15.71
CA ARG A 258 31.38 3.37 16.87
C ARG A 258 30.15 2.51 17.01
N ILE A 259 28.94 3.08 16.86
CA ILE A 259 27.70 2.33 16.92
C ILE A 259 27.67 1.20 15.87
N LEU A 260 28.08 1.48 14.62
CA LEU A 260 28.09 0.48 13.57
C LEU A 260 29.13 -0.63 13.84
N ASP A 261 30.31 -0.28 14.36
CA ASP A 261 31.34 -1.27 14.73
C ASP A 261 30.89 -2.17 15.89
N ASP A 262 30.28 -1.57 16.95
CA ASP A 262 29.75 -2.31 18.10
C ASP A 262 28.62 -3.30 17.67
N LEU A 263 27.92 -3.00 16.58
CA LEU A 263 26.91 -3.85 15.97
C LEU A 263 27.47 -4.83 14.94
N GLU A 264 28.79 -4.81 14.68
CA GLU A 264 29.47 -5.63 13.67
C GLU A 264 28.91 -5.37 12.24
N ILE A 265 28.52 -4.11 11.95
CA ILE A 265 28.00 -3.69 10.64
C ILE A 265 29.09 -2.92 9.90
N ASP A 266 29.57 -3.44 8.77
CA ASP A 266 30.58 -2.75 7.95
C ASP A 266 30.04 -1.41 7.47
N ARG A 267 30.72 -0.33 7.88
CA ARG A 267 30.42 1.08 7.57
C ARG A 267 30.38 1.38 6.07
N LYS A 268 31.06 0.56 5.25
CA LYS A 268 31.17 0.73 3.79
C LYS A 268 29.99 0.14 3.04
N ARG A 269 29.19 -0.68 3.66
CA ARG A 269 27.96 -1.25 3.06
C ARG A 269 27.00 -0.14 2.62
N ARG A 270 26.11 -0.47 1.71
CA ARG A 270 25.03 0.42 1.27
C ARG A 270 23.70 -0.03 1.86
N ALA A 271 22.74 0.91 1.94
CA ALA A 271 21.44 0.66 2.56
C ALA A 271 20.70 -0.56 1.98
N GLU A 272 20.80 -0.78 0.66
CA GLU A 272 20.14 -1.90 -0.01
C GLU A 272 20.64 -3.28 0.45
N THR A 273 21.83 -3.34 1.03
CA THR A 273 22.42 -4.61 1.51
C THR A 273 22.10 -4.90 2.97
N LEU A 274 21.47 -3.97 3.71
CA LEU A 274 21.14 -4.18 5.11
C LEU A 274 19.78 -4.85 5.27
N SER A 275 19.68 -5.79 6.22
CA SER A 275 18.42 -6.42 6.59
C SER A 275 17.51 -5.47 7.38
N ILE A 276 16.24 -5.84 7.52
CA ILE A 276 15.31 -5.13 8.41
C ILE A 276 15.80 -5.20 9.85
N GLU A 277 16.37 -6.33 10.24
CA GLU A 277 16.93 -6.56 11.57
C GLU A 277 18.15 -5.67 11.83
N GLU A 278 19.06 -5.52 10.87
CA GLU A 278 20.20 -4.60 11.00
C GLU A 278 19.74 -3.15 11.16
N PHE A 279 18.73 -2.71 10.38
CA PHE A 279 18.15 -1.37 10.57
C PHE A 279 17.51 -1.20 11.97
N ALA A 280 16.84 -2.24 12.48
CA ALA A 280 16.26 -2.22 13.84
C ALA A 280 17.37 -2.12 14.90
N ARG A 281 18.44 -2.91 14.80
CA ARG A 281 19.60 -2.85 15.70
C ARG A 281 20.25 -1.47 15.68
N ILE A 282 20.47 -0.89 14.51
CA ILE A 282 21.01 0.47 14.34
C ILE A 282 20.12 1.50 15.04
N SER A 283 18.81 1.49 14.75
CA SER A 283 17.88 2.47 15.34
C SER A 283 17.79 2.35 16.87
N ASN A 284 17.78 1.12 17.40
CA ASN A 284 17.74 0.85 18.84
C ASN A 284 19.03 1.34 19.54
N ALA A 285 20.20 1.11 18.94
CA ALA A 285 21.47 1.57 19.47
C ALA A 285 21.56 3.11 19.47
N ILE A 286 21.11 3.76 18.40
CA ILE A 286 21.03 5.23 18.31
C ILE A 286 20.10 5.79 19.38
N PHE A 287 18.91 5.21 19.56
CA PHE A 287 17.95 5.62 20.59
C PHE A 287 18.56 5.55 21.99
N THR A 288 19.23 4.43 22.28
CA THR A 288 19.88 4.21 23.60
C THR A 288 21.00 5.22 23.85
N CYS A 289 21.80 5.54 22.82
CA CYS A 289 22.87 6.52 22.91
C CYS A 289 22.33 7.93 23.19
N GLN A 290 21.35 8.38 22.43
CA GLN A 290 20.72 9.70 22.58
C GLN A 290 20.07 9.89 23.96
N ASN A 291 19.51 8.83 24.55
CA ASN A 291 18.91 8.92 25.89
C ASN A 291 19.97 8.95 27.00
N LYS A 292 21.13 8.30 26.82
CA LYS A 292 22.24 8.42 27.76
C LYS A 292 22.79 9.83 27.79
N GLU A 293 22.99 10.47 26.64
CA GLU A 293 23.47 11.87 26.56
C GLU A 293 22.50 12.85 27.22
N ARG A 294 21.19 12.73 26.95
CA ARG A 294 20.16 13.58 27.59
C ARG A 294 20.07 13.44 29.10
N ASN A 295 20.40 12.27 29.64
CA ASN A 295 20.40 12.04 31.10
C ASN A 295 21.66 12.61 31.76
N ILE A 296 22.80 12.65 31.05
CA ILE A 296 24.04 13.26 31.54
C ILE A 296 23.93 14.79 31.56
N GLU A 297 23.25 15.39 30.58
CA GLU A 297 23.04 16.87 30.54
C GLU A 297 22.03 17.39 31.59
N LYS A 298 21.22 16.51 32.20
CA LYS A 298 20.20 16.87 33.20
C LYS A 298 20.60 16.59 34.67
N GLY A 299 21.73 15.93 34.85
CA GLY A 299 22.28 15.63 36.18
C GLY A 299 23.51 16.49 36.49
#